data_c562558372e90f48ac20a8bb22cdb4d8
#
_entry.id   c562558372e90f48ac20a8bb22cdb4d8
#
_cell.length_a   1.000
_cell.length_b   1.000
_cell.length_c   1.000
_cell.angle_alpha   90.00
_cell.angle_beta   90.00
_cell.angle_gamma   90.00
#
_symmetry.space_group_name_H-M   'P 1'
#
loop_
_entity.id
_entity.type
_entity.pdbx_description
1 polymer ?
#
loop_
_entity_poly.entity_id
_entity_poly.type
_entity_poly.pdbx_seq_one_letter_code
_entity_poly.pdbx_strand_id
1 'polypeptide(L)'
;KKNNFSKLDLHGQTLDGAKKSIVKYFESNIQINKQLHIVITGLGNKPNQENFFSGKIRNAFTQWIKEEPINSLVHSYHPCKIQHGGLGAFYIKLRSIK
;
A
#
# COMPACT_ATOMS: atom_id res chain seq x y z
N LYS A 1 -22.06 -7.65 6.89
CA LYS A 1 -21.88 -6.76 6.74
C LYS A 1 -20.92 -6.31 5.87
N LYS A 2 -20.47 -5.38 5.74
CA LYS A 2 -19.65 -5.01 4.92
C LYS A 2 -18.34 -4.93 5.33
N ASN A 3 -17.40 -5.06 4.45
CA ASN A 3 -16.07 -4.94 4.74
C ASN A 3 -15.77 -3.60 5.05
N ASN A 4 -14.88 -3.32 5.88
CA ASN A 4 -14.50 -2.02 6.18
C ASN A 4 -13.13 -1.76 5.71
N PHE A 5 -12.84 -2.19 4.48
CA PHE A 5 -11.55 -1.91 3.93
C PHE A 5 -11.56 -0.53 3.36
N SER A 6 -10.51 0.19 3.57
CA SER A 6 -10.26 1.43 2.85
C SER A 6 -9.16 1.11 1.91
N LYS A 7 -9.15 1.72 0.74
CA LYS A 7 -8.17 1.42 -0.27
C LYS A 7 -7.42 2.64 -0.72
N LEU A 8 -6.15 2.48 -0.99
CA LEU A 8 -5.33 3.53 -1.56
C LEU A 8 -4.72 2.93 -2.82
N ASP A 9 -5.03 3.48 -3.97
CA ASP A 9 -4.56 2.95 -5.22
C ASP A 9 -3.44 3.81 -5.75
N LEU A 10 -2.26 3.24 -5.88
CA LEU A 10 -1.09 3.96 -6.31
C LEU A 10 -0.67 3.69 -7.73
N HIS A 11 -1.43 2.86 -8.45
CA HIS A 11 -0.95 2.47 -9.74
C HIS A 11 -0.92 3.70 -10.62
N GLY A 12 0.04 3.80 -11.46
CA GLY A 12 0.16 4.93 -12.35
C GLY A 12 0.82 6.15 -11.77
N GLN A 13 1.15 6.16 -10.51
CA GLN A 13 1.78 7.32 -9.93
C GLN A 13 3.29 7.22 -10.04
N THR A 14 3.97 8.34 -9.91
CA THR A 14 5.42 8.34 -9.86
C THR A 14 5.81 7.79 -8.49
N LEU A 15 7.06 7.40 -8.34
CA LEU A 15 7.51 6.91 -7.07
C LEU A 15 7.39 7.98 -6.00
N ASP A 16 7.78 9.19 -6.34
CA ASP A 16 7.73 10.24 -5.37
C ASP A 16 6.30 10.54 -4.97
N GLY A 17 5.41 10.59 -5.94
CA GLY A 17 4.02 10.85 -5.64
C GLY A 17 3.38 9.74 -4.85
N ALA A 18 3.75 8.50 -5.16
CA ALA A 18 3.20 7.37 -4.46
C ALA A 18 3.64 7.39 -3.01
N LYS A 19 4.91 7.69 -2.75
CA LYS A 19 5.38 7.72 -1.38
C LYS A 19 4.67 8.80 -0.59
N LYS A 20 4.50 9.97 -1.17
CA LYS A 20 3.81 11.04 -0.48
C LYS A 20 2.36 10.67 -0.20
N SER A 21 1.73 10.00 -1.17
CA SER A 21 0.35 9.58 -0.98
C SER A 21 0.21 8.60 0.16
N ILE A 22 1.16 7.68 0.27
CA ILE A 22 1.12 6.69 1.33
C ILE A 22 1.26 7.35 2.69
N VAL A 23 2.22 8.23 2.83
CA VAL A 23 2.45 8.88 4.11
C VAL A 23 1.21 9.66 4.53
N LYS A 24 0.66 10.41 3.59
CA LYS A 24 -0.49 11.21 3.91
C LYS A 24 -1.68 10.34 4.26
N TYR A 25 -1.88 9.28 3.52
CA TYR A 25 -3.01 8.39 3.76
C TYR A 25 -2.87 7.71 5.13
N PHE A 26 -1.69 7.22 5.46
CA PHE A 26 -1.51 6.54 6.73
C PHE A 26 -1.66 7.53 7.88
N GLU A 27 -1.09 8.70 7.73
CA GLU A 27 -1.21 9.69 8.80
C GLU A 27 -2.66 10.10 9.02
N SER A 28 -3.43 10.18 7.96
CA SER A 28 -4.80 10.57 8.09
C SER A 28 -5.66 9.50 8.73
N ASN A 29 -5.24 8.26 8.61
CA ASN A 29 -6.05 7.15 9.09
C ASN A 29 -5.58 6.50 10.37
N ILE A 30 -4.45 6.91 10.90
CA ILE A 30 -3.89 6.23 12.02
C ILE A 30 -4.72 6.39 13.27
N GLN A 31 -5.54 7.40 13.38
CA GLN A 31 -6.33 7.56 14.54
C GLN A 31 -7.67 6.94 14.41
N ILE A 32 -8.03 6.45 13.28
CA ILE A 32 -9.29 5.82 13.08
C ILE A 32 -9.12 4.42 13.44
N ASN A 33 -9.98 3.78 14.09
CA ASN A 33 -9.71 2.58 14.62
C ASN A 33 -9.34 1.57 13.76
N LYS A 34 -9.20 0.41 13.99
CA LYS A 34 -8.53 -0.61 13.40
C LYS A 34 -9.01 -1.07 12.15
N GLN A 35 -9.35 -0.25 11.23
CA GLN A 35 -9.71 -0.71 9.97
C GLN A 35 -8.58 -1.27 9.23
N LEU A 36 -8.82 -2.20 8.39
CA LEU A 36 -7.81 -2.78 7.54
C LEU A 36 -7.76 -1.97 6.28
N HIS A 37 -6.60 -1.69 5.80
CA HIS A 37 -6.43 -0.89 4.60
C HIS A 37 -5.79 -1.73 3.51
N ILE A 38 -6.10 -1.43 2.27
CA ILE A 38 -5.48 -2.12 1.16
C ILE A 38 -4.75 -1.08 0.34
N VAL A 39 -3.47 -1.30 0.11
CA VAL A 39 -2.68 -0.40 -0.72
C VAL A 39 -2.41 -1.12 -2.02
N ILE A 40 -2.87 -0.57 -3.11
CA ILE A 40 -2.72 -1.17 -4.42
C ILE A 40 -1.53 -0.58 -5.10
N THR A 41 -0.50 -1.38 -5.30
CA THR A 41 0.72 -0.91 -5.92
C THR A 41 0.78 -1.28 -7.39
N GLY A 42 -0.06 -2.18 -7.81
CA GLY A 42 0.01 -2.69 -9.16
C GLY A 42 0.97 -3.83 -9.24
N LEU A 43 0.69 -4.78 -10.09
CA LEU A 43 1.50 -5.94 -10.21
C LEU A 43 2.71 -5.66 -10.99
N GLY A 44 2.57 -4.96 -12.02
CA GLY A 44 3.70 -4.59 -12.74
C GLY A 44 4.34 -5.57 -13.59
N ASN A 45 3.81 -6.57 -14.00
CA ASN A 45 4.45 -7.50 -14.71
C ASN A 45 3.65 -8.00 -15.79
N LYS A 46 3.40 -7.26 -16.80
CA LYS A 46 2.67 -7.71 -17.88
C LYS A 46 3.58 -8.15 -18.91
N PRO A 47 3.50 -9.34 -19.29
CA PRO A 47 4.49 -9.93 -20.13
C PRO A 47 4.67 -9.24 -21.44
N ASN A 48 3.70 -8.74 -22.04
CA ASN A 48 3.91 -8.13 -23.23
C ASN A 48 4.12 -6.72 -23.26
N GLN A 49 4.41 -6.09 -22.19
CA GLN A 49 4.57 -4.73 -22.19
C GLN A 49 5.84 -4.32 -21.79
N GLU A 50 6.37 -3.37 -22.39
CA GLU A 50 7.56 -2.92 -21.90
C GLU A 50 7.35 -2.02 -20.86
N ASN A 51 6.78 -2.35 -19.84
CA ASN A 51 6.47 -1.53 -18.82
C ASN A 51 7.42 -1.62 -17.78
N PHE A 52 8.54 -1.05 -17.96
CA PHE A 52 9.51 -1.13 -16.96
C PHE A 52 9.11 -0.49 -15.74
N PHE A 53 8.09 0.37 -15.73
CA PHE A 53 7.75 1.02 -14.52
C PHE A 53 6.86 0.16 -13.71
N SER A 54 6.32 -0.86 -14.30
CA SER A 54 5.47 -1.68 -13.55
C SER A 54 6.25 -2.30 -12.50
N GLY A 55 5.81 -2.46 -11.38
CA GLY A 55 6.50 -3.08 -10.29
C GLY A 55 7.39 -2.17 -9.53
N LYS A 56 7.68 -0.96 -10.05
CA LYS A 56 8.51 -0.09 -9.33
C LYS A 56 7.88 0.32 -8.04
N ILE A 57 6.59 0.63 -8.04
CA ILE A 57 5.94 1.05 -6.82
C ILE A 57 5.87 -0.12 -5.86
N ARG A 58 5.60 -1.31 -6.36
CA ARG A 58 5.53 -2.45 -5.50
C ARG A 58 6.86 -2.72 -4.85
N ASN A 59 7.94 -2.66 -5.63
CA ASN A 59 9.25 -2.90 -5.09
C ASN A 59 9.64 -1.81 -4.10
N ALA A 60 9.35 -0.58 -4.42
CA ALA A 60 9.67 0.52 -3.54
C ALA A 60 8.86 0.43 -2.25
N PHE A 61 7.62 0.01 -2.35
CA PHE A 61 6.77 -0.09 -1.19
C PHE A 61 7.37 -1.04 -0.16
N THR A 62 7.95 -2.14 -0.60
CA THR A 62 8.51 -3.10 0.33
C THR A 62 9.74 -2.53 1.03
N GLN A 63 10.36 -1.50 0.44
CA GLN A 63 11.44 -0.85 1.13
C GLN A 63 10.89 0.25 2.02
N TRP A 64 9.95 1.02 1.52
CA TRP A 64 9.38 2.13 2.28
C TRP A 64 8.76 1.67 3.59
N ILE A 65 8.18 0.49 3.58
CA ILE A 65 7.48 -0.01 4.75
C ILE A 65 8.46 -0.28 5.87
N LYS A 66 9.75 -0.39 5.56
CA LYS A 66 10.75 -0.62 6.55
C LYS A 66 11.43 0.66 6.98
N GLU A 67 11.08 1.76 6.36
CA GLU A 67 11.74 3.02 6.63
C GLU A 67 10.81 4.01 7.28
N GLU A 68 11.34 4.97 7.99
CA GLU A 68 10.54 6.00 8.57
C GLU A 68 10.22 7.02 7.53
N PRO A 69 9.09 7.67 7.61
CA PRO A 69 8.14 7.61 8.71
C PRO A 69 7.11 6.49 8.57
N ILE A 70 7.10 5.78 7.48
CA ILE A 70 6.09 4.78 7.24
C ILE A 70 6.17 3.66 8.24
N ASN A 71 7.38 3.23 8.54
CA ASN A 71 7.55 2.12 9.46
C ASN A 71 6.86 2.37 10.79
N SER A 72 6.93 3.58 11.30
CA SER A 72 6.32 3.88 12.57
C SER A 72 4.80 3.92 12.53
N LEU A 73 4.24 4.02 11.34
CA LEU A 73 2.81 4.13 11.22
C LEU A 73 2.14 2.77 11.00
N VAL A 74 2.90 1.78 10.63
CA VAL A 74 2.36 0.48 10.24
C VAL A 74 2.56 -0.56 11.32
N HIS A 75 1.51 -1.27 11.66
CA HIS A 75 1.60 -2.35 12.62
C HIS A 75 1.99 -3.64 11.90
N SER A 76 1.36 -3.92 10.81
CA SER A 76 1.69 -5.12 10.05
C SER A 76 1.24 -4.97 8.61
N TYR A 77 1.79 -5.78 7.75
CA TYR A 77 1.37 -5.76 6.36
C TYR A 77 1.55 -7.15 5.77
N HIS A 78 0.73 -7.47 4.78
CA HIS A 78 0.81 -8.76 4.12
C HIS A 78 0.31 -8.64 2.70
N PRO A 79 0.81 -9.41 1.77
CA PRO A 79 0.29 -9.38 0.41
C PRO A 79 -1.17 -9.80 0.39
N CYS A 80 -1.95 -9.22 -0.47
CA CYS A 80 -3.36 -9.56 -0.53
C CYS A 80 -3.58 -10.89 -1.20
N LYS A 81 -4.73 -11.47 -0.92
CA LYS A 81 -5.11 -12.67 -1.59
C LYS A 81 -5.48 -12.32 -3.00
N ILE A 82 -5.53 -13.30 -3.84
CA ILE A 82 -5.82 -13.08 -5.22
C ILE A 82 -7.08 -12.30 -5.43
N GLN A 83 -8.10 -12.63 -4.73
CA GLN A 83 -9.35 -11.96 -4.93
C GLN A 83 -9.32 -10.52 -4.45
N HIS A 84 -8.27 -10.11 -3.76
CA HIS A 84 -8.20 -8.75 -3.30
C HIS A 84 -6.99 -8.03 -3.91
N GLY A 85 -6.55 -8.47 -5.05
CA GLY A 85 -5.46 -7.80 -5.71
C GLY A 85 -4.20 -8.59 -5.84
N GLY A 86 -4.13 -9.70 -5.21
CA GLY A 86 -2.99 -10.57 -5.36
C GLY A 86 -1.70 -9.87 -5.05
N LEU A 87 -0.70 -10.10 -5.88
CA LEU A 87 0.58 -9.53 -5.61
C LEU A 87 0.65 -8.05 -5.88
N GLY A 88 -0.40 -7.51 -6.47
CA GLY A 88 -0.40 -6.09 -6.73
C GLY A 88 -0.95 -5.26 -5.62
N ALA A 89 -1.19 -5.83 -4.47
CA ALA A 89 -1.76 -5.09 -3.37
C ALA A 89 -1.34 -5.68 -2.05
N PHE A 90 -1.43 -4.90 -1.00
CA PHE A 90 -1.07 -5.34 0.34
C PHE A 90 -2.13 -4.96 1.34
N TYR A 91 -2.37 -5.83 2.30
CA TYR A 91 -3.18 -5.48 3.44
C TYR A 91 -2.28 -4.74 4.42
N ILE A 92 -2.76 -3.64 4.95
CA ILE A 92 -2.00 -2.86 5.91
C ILE A 92 -2.82 -2.66 7.15
N LYS A 93 -2.22 -2.91 8.29
CA LYS A 93 -2.87 -2.61 9.53
C LYS A 93 -2.04 -1.51 10.17
N LEU A 94 -2.65 -0.38 10.46
CA LEU A 94 -1.92 0.76 11.00
C LEU A 94 -1.84 0.67 12.50
N ARG A 95 -0.86 1.34 13.08
CA ARG A 95 -0.72 1.34 14.50
C ARG A 95 -1.80 2.20 15.08
N SER A 96 -2.17 1.89 16.29
CA SER A 96 -3.15 2.66 16.96
C SER A 96 -2.49 3.70 17.78
N ILE A 97 -3.04 4.88 17.83
CA ILE A 97 -2.52 5.89 18.68
C ILE A 97 -3.43 5.97 19.82
N LYS A 98 -2.92 5.87 20.95
CA LYS A 98 -3.75 5.89 22.08
C LYS A 98 -3.74 7.06 22.76
#